data_4cc3ba95c4bdac21fab6d664817a22a5
#
_entry.id   4cc3ba95c4bdac21fab6d664817a22a5
#
_cell.length_a   1.000
_cell.length_b   1.000
_cell.length_c   1.000
_cell.angle_alpha   90.00
_cell.angle_beta   90.00
_cell.angle_gamma   90.00
#
_symmetry.space_group_name_H-M   'P 1'
#
loop_
_entity.id
_entity.type
_entity.pdbx_description
1 polymer ?
#
loop_
_entity_poly.entity_id
_entity_poly.type
_entity_poly.pdbx_seq_one_letter_code
_entity_poly.pdbx_strand_id
1 'polypeptide(L)'
;VLGTIGPRMNSVLDPSISPDCSKVAVRGRQDPGDVDHLWILEGMSANRITTNEGYERHMIWSPDGSRIAYSIQNDGGVSNLYIRASDGSGRDQVLIESEGMHKWYPSWSPDASTVVFHTNNPDTQARDLWYVSVASGETAVLVDDEGIQALARTSRDGRFVAYQSDQDGQMEIYVTTFPRSESRWKVSTNGGTWPKWSDDKLFYWEGNSLMGVRFATDGGFSPDEPQRIFTGEQAGMGASNMMASYNPEYDVNADGTRFIVVQRLER
;
A
#
# COMPACT_ATOMS: atom_id res chain seq x y z
N VAL A 1 -15.93 13.32 -12.00
CA VAL A 1 -15.10 14.30 -12.72
C VAL A 1 -13.67 13.80 -12.63
N LEU A 2 -13.07 13.54 -13.79
CA LEU A 2 -11.65 13.17 -13.85
C LEU A 2 -10.83 14.46 -13.86
N GLY A 3 -9.93 14.59 -12.90
CA GLY A 3 -8.91 15.64 -12.83
C GLY A 3 -7.52 15.02 -12.84
N THR A 4 -6.51 15.81 -13.16
CA THR A 4 -5.10 15.40 -13.13
C THR A 4 -4.40 16.08 -11.94
N ILE A 5 -3.51 15.38 -11.27
CA ILE A 5 -2.63 15.93 -10.25
C ILE A 5 -1.17 15.72 -10.66
N GLY A 6 -0.35 16.74 -10.44
CA GLY A 6 1.08 16.74 -10.77
C GLY A 6 1.37 17.05 -12.24
N PRO A 7 2.62 17.36 -12.55
CA PRO A 7 3.11 17.53 -13.90
C PRO A 7 3.26 16.17 -14.60
N ARG A 8 3.54 16.20 -15.91
CA ARG A 8 3.94 14.99 -16.63
C ARG A 8 5.30 14.51 -16.12
N MET A 9 5.37 13.24 -15.75
CA MET A 9 6.61 12.56 -15.32
C MET A 9 6.90 11.37 -16.23
N ASN A 10 8.15 10.93 -16.30
CA ASN A 10 8.55 9.76 -17.09
C ASN A 10 8.13 8.43 -16.44
N SER A 11 8.07 8.40 -15.11
CA SER A 11 7.59 7.27 -14.34
C SER A 11 6.77 7.79 -13.18
N VAL A 12 5.61 7.18 -12.93
CA VAL A 12 4.79 7.38 -11.74
C VAL A 12 4.26 6.04 -11.31
N LEU A 13 4.46 5.68 -10.05
CA LEU A 13 4.08 4.40 -9.46
C LEU A 13 3.69 4.61 -7.99
N ASP A 14 3.02 3.63 -7.41
CA ASP A 14 2.71 3.56 -5.98
C ASP A 14 2.00 4.82 -5.42
N PRO A 15 0.90 5.31 -6.02
CA PRO A 15 0.24 6.52 -5.52
C PRO A 15 -0.32 6.29 -4.12
N SER A 16 -0.17 7.31 -3.26
CA SER A 16 -0.74 7.32 -1.91
C SER A 16 -1.31 8.71 -1.61
N ILE A 17 -2.62 8.78 -1.34
CA ILE A 17 -3.34 10.03 -1.05
C ILE A 17 -3.02 10.46 0.38
N SER A 18 -2.71 11.75 0.59
CA SER A 18 -2.56 12.31 1.95
C SER A 18 -3.89 12.25 2.72
N PRO A 19 -3.87 12.16 4.07
CA PRO A 19 -5.09 12.04 4.87
C PRO A 19 -6.09 13.18 4.66
N ASP A 20 -5.60 14.39 4.38
CA ASP A 20 -6.40 15.58 4.07
C ASP A 20 -6.83 15.69 2.59
N CYS A 21 -6.43 14.73 1.75
CA CYS A 21 -6.69 14.69 0.30
C CYS A 21 -6.12 15.88 -0.49
N SER A 22 -5.17 16.62 0.04
CA SER A 22 -4.55 17.77 -0.64
C SER A 22 -3.36 17.39 -1.50
N LYS A 23 -2.70 16.27 -1.20
CA LYS A 23 -1.44 15.81 -1.81
C LYS A 23 -1.49 14.34 -2.18
N VAL A 24 -0.59 13.96 -3.08
CA VAL A 24 -0.35 12.56 -3.42
C VAL A 24 1.15 12.27 -3.36
N ALA A 25 1.55 11.30 -2.56
CA ALA A 25 2.90 10.75 -2.62
C ALA A 25 2.98 9.74 -3.77
N VAL A 26 4.06 9.79 -4.52
CA VAL A 26 4.33 8.84 -5.61
C VAL A 26 5.80 8.46 -5.63
N ARG A 27 6.08 7.27 -6.13
CA ARG A 27 7.41 6.92 -6.62
C ARG A 27 7.51 7.28 -8.09
N GLY A 28 8.58 7.92 -8.51
CA GLY A 28 8.72 8.27 -9.92
C GLY A 28 9.99 9.04 -10.25
N ARG A 29 10.11 9.41 -11.52
CA ARG A 29 11.19 10.22 -12.05
C ARG A 29 10.68 11.20 -13.11
N GLN A 30 11.31 12.35 -13.21
CA GLN A 30 11.01 13.34 -14.23
C GLN A 30 11.78 13.06 -15.53
N ASP A 31 13.06 12.73 -15.43
CA ASP A 31 13.94 12.49 -16.56
C ASP A 31 14.15 11.01 -16.84
N PRO A 32 14.29 10.60 -18.13
CA PRO A 32 14.43 9.18 -18.51
C PRO A 32 15.67 8.47 -17.97
N GLY A 33 16.73 9.22 -17.66
CA GLY A 33 18.00 8.70 -17.17
C GLY A 33 18.11 8.59 -15.65
N ASP A 34 17.13 9.17 -14.93
CA ASP A 34 17.13 9.16 -13.48
C ASP A 34 16.59 7.85 -12.89
N VAL A 35 16.93 7.59 -11.62
CA VAL A 35 16.28 6.57 -10.82
C VAL A 35 14.97 7.11 -10.25
N ASP A 36 14.06 6.20 -9.86
CA ASP A 36 12.82 6.61 -9.23
C ASP A 36 13.07 7.06 -7.78
N HIS A 37 12.47 8.17 -7.40
CA HIS A 37 12.50 8.76 -6.07
C HIS A 37 11.10 8.97 -5.51
N LEU A 38 11.00 9.37 -4.24
CA LEU A 38 9.73 9.78 -3.65
C LEU A 38 9.45 11.25 -3.96
N TRP A 39 8.25 11.49 -4.46
CA TRP A 39 7.73 12.80 -4.81
C TRP A 39 6.41 13.07 -4.11
N ILE A 40 6.18 14.33 -3.76
CA ILE A 40 4.88 14.84 -3.33
C ILE A 40 4.30 15.71 -4.46
N LEU A 41 3.13 15.29 -4.95
CA LEU A 41 2.35 16.04 -5.92
C LEU A 41 1.31 16.87 -5.20
N GLU A 42 1.23 18.17 -5.56
CA GLU A 42 0.24 19.12 -5.04
C GLU A 42 -0.21 20.05 -6.17
N GLY A 43 -1.49 19.99 -6.55
CA GLY A 43 -1.96 20.66 -7.75
C GLY A 43 -1.17 20.22 -8.98
N MET A 44 -0.48 21.15 -9.66
CA MET A 44 0.41 20.88 -10.79
C MET A 44 1.89 20.89 -10.42
N SER A 45 2.23 20.89 -9.14
CA SER A 45 3.61 20.85 -8.65
C SER A 45 4.02 19.43 -8.29
N ALA A 46 5.33 19.15 -8.43
CA ALA A 46 5.96 17.90 -7.96
C ALA A 46 7.23 18.27 -7.20
N ASN A 47 7.27 17.90 -5.92
CA ASN A 47 8.41 18.14 -5.05
C ASN A 47 9.07 16.81 -4.71
N ARG A 48 10.33 16.64 -5.11
CA ARG A 48 11.13 15.48 -4.73
C ARG A 48 11.51 15.59 -3.26
N ILE A 49 11.24 14.54 -2.48
CA ILE A 49 11.51 14.53 -1.04
C ILE A 49 12.66 13.62 -0.64
N THR A 50 13.15 12.77 -1.52
CA THR A 50 14.29 11.90 -1.27
C THR A 50 15.41 12.10 -2.28
N THR A 51 16.64 11.81 -1.85
CA THR A 51 17.86 11.93 -2.67
C THR A 51 18.74 10.69 -2.57
N ASN A 52 18.22 9.58 -2.04
CA ASN A 52 18.98 8.34 -1.83
C ASN A 52 19.36 7.70 -3.16
N GLU A 53 20.45 6.94 -3.16
CA GLU A 53 20.89 6.14 -4.32
C GLU A 53 20.20 4.77 -4.36
N GLY A 54 19.52 4.37 -3.28
CA GLY A 54 18.80 3.10 -3.18
C GLY A 54 17.45 3.11 -3.91
N TYR A 55 16.90 1.91 -4.13
CA TYR A 55 15.56 1.74 -4.72
C TYR A 55 14.48 1.97 -3.66
N GLU A 56 13.85 3.13 -3.72
CA GLU A 56 12.75 3.53 -2.85
C GLU A 56 11.40 3.00 -3.37
N ARG A 57 10.55 2.45 -2.49
CA ARG A 57 9.29 1.80 -2.88
C ARG A 57 8.23 1.86 -1.78
N HIS A 58 6.98 1.62 -2.17
CA HIS A 58 5.86 1.25 -1.30
C HIS A 58 5.60 2.27 -0.18
N MET A 59 5.49 3.53 -0.56
CA MET A 59 5.28 4.60 0.40
C MET A 59 3.83 4.69 0.89
N ILE A 60 3.69 5.15 2.13
CA ILE A 60 2.40 5.45 2.72
C ILE A 60 2.49 6.59 3.75
N TRP A 61 1.51 7.48 3.71
CA TRP A 61 1.37 8.56 4.70
C TRP A 61 1.04 8.02 6.07
N SER A 62 1.59 8.65 7.12
CA SER A 62 1.07 8.49 8.48
C SER A 62 -0.34 9.08 8.58
N PRO A 63 -1.17 8.62 9.53
CA PRO A 63 -2.56 9.08 9.67
C PRO A 63 -2.71 10.58 9.89
N ASP A 64 -1.72 11.24 10.49
CA ASP A 64 -1.66 12.69 10.72
C ASP A 64 -1.07 13.48 9.53
N GLY A 65 -0.60 12.77 8.48
CA GLY A 65 0.03 13.38 7.31
C GLY A 65 1.43 13.97 7.53
N SER A 66 1.99 13.86 8.72
CA SER A 66 3.29 14.46 9.04
C SER A 66 4.49 13.64 8.56
N ARG A 67 4.31 12.35 8.34
CA ARG A 67 5.39 11.41 8.00
C ARG A 67 4.99 10.49 6.85
N ILE A 68 6.00 9.91 6.21
CA ILE A 68 5.86 8.86 5.20
C ILE A 68 6.71 7.68 5.63
N ALA A 69 6.11 6.47 5.66
CA ALA A 69 6.84 5.22 5.78
C ALA A 69 7.06 4.63 4.39
N TYR A 70 8.21 4.04 4.13
CA TYR A 70 8.57 3.47 2.85
C TYR A 70 9.70 2.46 2.98
N SER A 71 9.94 1.66 1.93
CA SER A 71 11.06 0.73 1.87
C SER A 71 12.19 1.26 0.99
N ILE A 72 13.43 1.04 1.42
CA ILE A 72 14.63 1.28 0.62
C ILE A 72 15.39 -0.04 0.48
N GLN A 73 15.77 -0.36 -0.75
CA GLN A 73 16.71 -1.42 -1.06
C GLN A 73 18.04 -0.79 -1.48
N ASN A 74 19.06 -0.94 -0.66
CA ASN A 74 20.43 -0.54 -0.97
C ASN A 74 21.09 -1.59 -1.88
N ASP A 75 22.17 -1.21 -2.56
CA ASP A 75 22.88 -2.07 -3.52
C ASP A 75 23.18 -3.47 -2.97
N GLY A 76 22.62 -4.48 -3.64
CA GLY A 76 22.81 -5.89 -3.33
C GLY A 76 22.21 -6.37 -2.02
N GLY A 77 21.57 -5.49 -1.26
CA GLY A 77 20.96 -5.79 0.04
C GLY A 77 19.47 -6.09 -0.02
N VAL A 78 18.91 -6.40 1.15
CA VAL A 78 17.46 -6.51 1.35
C VAL A 78 16.84 -5.14 1.53
N SER A 79 15.54 -5.03 1.24
CA SER A 79 14.78 -3.81 1.51
C SER A 79 14.46 -3.70 2.99
N ASN A 80 14.70 -2.54 3.57
CA ASN A 80 14.40 -2.19 4.95
C ASN A 80 13.36 -1.07 5.02
N LEU A 81 12.74 -0.84 6.17
CA LEU A 81 11.71 0.19 6.34
C LEU A 81 12.28 1.44 7.00
N TYR A 82 11.88 2.56 6.46
CA TYR A 82 12.27 3.90 6.90
C TYR A 82 11.06 4.80 7.08
N ILE A 83 11.24 5.84 7.88
CA ILE A 83 10.27 6.92 8.08
C ILE A 83 10.98 8.24 7.85
N ARG A 84 10.31 9.19 7.20
CA ARG A 84 10.76 10.59 7.12
C ARG A 84 9.60 11.57 7.24
N ALA A 85 9.93 12.84 7.49
CA ALA A 85 8.99 13.95 7.45
C ALA A 85 8.44 14.13 6.03
N SER A 86 7.12 14.32 5.91
CA SER A 86 6.43 14.43 4.62
C SER A 86 6.72 15.73 3.87
N ASP A 87 7.24 16.75 4.56
CA ASP A 87 7.69 18.02 3.97
C ASP A 87 9.09 17.93 3.35
N GLY A 88 9.74 16.76 3.40
CA GLY A 88 11.09 16.52 2.90
C GLY A 88 12.19 16.97 3.85
N SER A 89 11.86 17.54 5.01
CA SER A 89 12.85 17.96 6.00
C SER A 89 13.47 16.76 6.74
N GLY A 90 14.62 17.01 7.36
CA GLY A 90 15.31 16.01 8.18
C GLY A 90 16.01 14.92 7.37
N ARG A 91 16.27 13.80 8.01
CA ARG A 91 16.90 12.60 7.45
C ARG A 91 15.95 11.42 7.60
N ASP A 92 16.22 10.39 6.80
CA ASP A 92 15.54 9.11 6.95
C ASP A 92 15.84 8.50 8.31
N GLN A 93 14.81 8.09 9.01
CA GLN A 93 14.90 7.35 10.26
C GLN A 93 14.67 5.88 9.97
N VAL A 94 15.58 5.02 10.37
CA VAL A 94 15.40 3.57 10.29
C VAL A 94 14.24 3.19 11.21
N LEU A 95 13.21 2.56 10.65
CA LEU A 95 12.13 1.95 11.42
C LEU A 95 12.47 0.51 11.78
N ILE A 96 12.94 -0.25 10.79
CA ILE A 96 13.43 -1.62 10.97
C ILE A 96 14.52 -1.92 9.94
N GLU A 97 15.62 -2.46 10.40
CA GLU A 97 16.73 -2.95 9.60
C GLU A 97 17.12 -4.34 10.08
N SER A 98 17.19 -5.30 9.18
CA SER A 98 17.69 -6.64 9.46
C SER A 98 18.12 -7.32 8.17
N GLU A 99 19.03 -8.27 8.27
CA GLU A 99 19.50 -9.07 7.16
C GLU A 99 18.50 -10.19 6.79
N GLY A 100 18.66 -10.72 5.59
CA GLY A 100 18.02 -11.97 5.15
C GLY A 100 16.64 -11.84 4.55
N MET A 101 15.82 -10.84 4.91
CA MET A 101 14.45 -10.70 4.38
C MET A 101 14.13 -9.27 3.97
N HIS A 102 13.50 -9.11 2.81
CA HIS A 102 12.92 -7.82 2.42
C HIS A 102 11.73 -7.47 3.31
N LYS A 103 11.52 -6.18 3.59
CA LYS A 103 10.35 -5.62 4.27
C LYS A 103 9.68 -4.66 3.31
N TRP A 104 8.43 -4.96 2.94
CA TRP A 104 7.71 -4.25 1.91
C TRP A 104 6.30 -3.85 2.33
N TYR A 105 5.74 -2.84 1.66
CA TYR A 105 4.37 -2.38 1.75
C TYR A 105 3.94 -2.04 3.17
N PRO A 106 4.57 -1.04 3.79
CA PRO A 106 4.16 -0.58 5.12
C PRO A 106 2.71 -0.09 5.14
N SER A 107 2.05 -0.25 6.28
CA SER A 107 0.72 0.26 6.57
C SER A 107 0.65 0.72 8.03
N TRP A 108 0.36 1.98 8.26
CA TRP A 108 0.26 2.55 9.60
C TRP A 108 -1.00 2.08 10.33
N SER A 109 -0.89 1.85 11.65
CA SER A 109 -2.06 1.86 12.52
C SER A 109 -2.63 3.29 12.62
N PRO A 110 -3.95 3.48 12.86
CA PRO A 110 -4.57 4.81 12.91
C PRO A 110 -4.01 5.75 13.97
N ASP A 111 -3.47 5.20 15.05
CA ASP A 111 -2.80 5.96 16.13
C ASP A 111 -1.30 6.25 15.85
N ALA A 112 -0.82 5.83 14.69
CA ALA A 112 0.59 5.94 14.27
C ALA A 112 1.60 5.27 15.22
N SER A 113 1.18 4.36 16.09
CA SER A 113 2.04 3.66 17.04
C SER A 113 2.73 2.44 16.41
N THR A 114 2.16 1.90 15.33
CA THR A 114 2.58 0.63 14.75
C THR A 114 2.57 0.72 13.22
N VAL A 115 3.48 -0.01 12.56
CA VAL A 115 3.48 -0.21 11.12
C VAL A 115 3.41 -1.71 10.83
N VAL A 116 2.37 -2.14 10.11
CA VAL A 116 2.24 -3.50 9.56
C VAL A 116 2.96 -3.54 8.21
N PHE A 117 3.63 -4.63 7.90
CA PHE A 117 4.34 -4.86 6.64
C PHE A 117 4.37 -6.34 6.31
N HIS A 118 4.79 -6.70 5.09
CA HIS A 118 5.13 -8.08 4.82
C HIS A 118 6.63 -8.26 4.60
N THR A 119 7.13 -9.41 5.01
CA THR A 119 8.47 -9.88 4.68
C THR A 119 8.44 -10.60 3.33
N ASN A 120 9.59 -10.69 2.68
CA ASN A 120 9.80 -11.56 1.54
C ASN A 120 11.17 -12.22 1.70
N ASN A 121 11.17 -13.54 1.82
CA ASN A 121 12.38 -14.32 1.85
C ASN A 121 12.91 -14.46 0.41
N PRO A 122 14.10 -13.95 0.07
CA PRO A 122 14.61 -13.99 -1.30
C PRO A 122 14.85 -15.41 -1.82
N ASP A 123 15.12 -16.37 -0.94
CA ASP A 123 15.44 -17.75 -1.31
C ASP A 123 14.19 -18.60 -1.54
N THR A 124 13.19 -18.46 -0.68
CA THR A 124 11.97 -19.29 -0.70
C THR A 124 10.77 -18.58 -1.34
N GLN A 125 10.85 -17.24 -1.47
CA GLN A 125 9.74 -16.38 -1.89
C GLN A 125 8.53 -16.39 -0.92
N ALA A 126 8.66 -16.99 0.25
CA ALA A 126 7.65 -16.95 1.31
C ALA A 126 7.46 -15.50 1.78
N ARG A 127 6.21 -15.16 2.09
CA ARG A 127 5.82 -13.83 2.56
C ARG A 127 4.88 -13.95 3.74
N ASP A 128 5.24 -13.31 4.83
CA ASP A 128 4.49 -13.30 6.07
C ASP A 128 4.16 -11.88 6.48
N LEU A 129 3.09 -11.70 7.24
CA LEU A 129 2.73 -10.40 7.78
C LEU A 129 3.35 -10.21 9.16
N TRP A 130 3.99 -9.07 9.32
CA TRP A 130 4.62 -8.63 10.55
C TRP A 130 4.16 -7.23 10.91
N TYR A 131 4.38 -6.82 12.14
CA TYR A 131 4.27 -5.42 12.53
C TYR A 131 5.43 -5.01 13.43
N VAL A 132 5.70 -3.71 13.45
CA VAL A 132 6.77 -3.09 14.23
C VAL A 132 6.19 -1.93 15.05
N SER A 133 6.57 -1.84 16.32
CA SER A 133 6.31 -0.68 17.17
C SER A 133 7.19 0.49 16.74
N VAL A 134 6.60 1.64 16.43
CA VAL A 134 7.34 2.84 15.99
C VAL A 134 8.22 3.40 17.11
N ALA A 135 7.80 3.25 18.35
CA ALA A 135 8.52 3.79 19.51
C ALA A 135 9.69 2.91 19.96
N SER A 136 9.53 1.56 19.96
CA SER A 136 10.54 0.66 20.48
C SER A 136 11.34 -0.07 19.39
N GLY A 137 10.84 -0.16 18.16
CA GLY A 137 11.40 -0.99 17.09
C GLY A 137 11.15 -2.50 17.29
N GLU A 138 10.40 -2.89 18.32
CA GLU A 138 10.03 -4.29 18.54
C GLU A 138 9.09 -4.78 17.46
N THR A 139 9.34 -5.99 16.97
CA THR A 139 8.57 -6.64 15.91
C THR A 139 7.84 -7.87 16.40
N ALA A 140 6.69 -8.17 15.79
CA ALA A 140 6.00 -9.43 16.01
C ALA A 140 5.33 -9.92 14.71
N VAL A 141 5.14 -11.23 14.62
CA VAL A 141 4.40 -11.87 13.54
C VAL A 141 2.90 -11.59 13.73
N LEU A 142 2.22 -11.27 12.63
CA LEU A 142 0.77 -11.16 12.60
C LEU A 142 0.13 -12.38 11.93
N VAL A 143 0.66 -12.81 10.77
CA VAL A 143 0.19 -13.99 10.02
C VAL A 143 1.40 -14.64 9.36
N ASP A 144 1.59 -15.95 9.57
CA ASP A 144 2.68 -16.77 9.04
C ASP A 144 2.18 -18.14 8.53
N ASP A 145 1.02 -18.16 7.89
CA ASP A 145 0.45 -19.39 7.31
C ASP A 145 1.21 -19.86 6.06
N GLU A 146 0.88 -21.07 5.59
CA GLU A 146 1.39 -21.54 4.29
C GLU A 146 0.99 -20.59 3.15
N GLY A 147 1.90 -20.40 2.19
CA GLY A 147 1.69 -19.57 1.01
C GLY A 147 2.18 -18.12 1.17
N ILE A 148 1.58 -17.24 0.42
CA ILE A 148 1.91 -15.82 0.35
C ILE A 148 0.89 -15.03 1.17
N GLN A 149 1.34 -14.25 2.16
CA GLN A 149 0.57 -13.23 2.83
C GLN A 149 1.21 -11.87 2.55
N ALA A 150 0.50 -11.01 1.85
CA ALA A 150 1.10 -9.75 1.40
C ALA A 150 0.12 -8.59 1.34
N LEU A 151 0.66 -7.38 1.10
CA LEU A 151 -0.09 -6.15 0.85
C LEU A 151 -1.06 -5.79 1.97
N ALA A 152 -0.63 -6.00 3.21
CA ALA A 152 -1.43 -5.69 4.39
C ALA A 152 -1.85 -4.21 4.43
N ARG A 153 -3.11 -3.98 4.85
CA ARG A 153 -3.66 -2.65 5.11
C ARG A 153 -4.45 -2.68 6.41
N THR A 154 -4.08 -1.82 7.33
CA THR A 154 -4.77 -1.65 8.62
C THR A 154 -6.07 -0.88 8.39
N SER A 155 -7.16 -1.34 9.00
CA SER A 155 -8.45 -0.65 8.97
C SER A 155 -8.36 0.69 9.70
N ARG A 156 -9.28 1.62 9.38
CA ARG A 156 -9.26 2.96 9.95
C ARG A 156 -9.57 3.02 11.44
N ASP A 157 -10.25 2.02 11.97
CA ASP A 157 -10.49 1.86 13.40
C ASP A 157 -9.38 1.08 14.13
N GLY A 158 -8.39 0.57 13.37
CA GLY A 158 -7.22 -0.15 13.90
C GLY A 158 -7.50 -1.56 14.40
N ARG A 159 -8.73 -2.07 14.25
CA ARG A 159 -9.11 -3.40 14.76
C ARG A 159 -8.81 -4.55 13.81
N PHE A 160 -8.64 -4.24 12.52
CA PHE A 160 -8.51 -5.24 11.46
C PHE A 160 -7.33 -4.93 10.53
N VAL A 161 -6.84 -5.98 9.89
CA VAL A 161 -5.88 -5.90 8.77
C VAL A 161 -6.44 -6.69 7.61
N ALA A 162 -6.62 -6.03 6.45
CA ALA A 162 -6.90 -6.69 5.18
C ALA A 162 -5.59 -7.03 4.48
N TYR A 163 -5.53 -8.19 3.84
CA TYR A 163 -4.35 -8.63 3.11
C TYR A 163 -4.74 -9.60 1.99
N GLN A 164 -3.83 -9.83 1.06
CA GLN A 164 -3.99 -10.87 0.05
C GLN A 164 -3.23 -12.12 0.44
N SER A 165 -3.79 -13.30 0.14
CA SER A 165 -3.15 -14.59 0.36
C SER A 165 -3.59 -15.63 -0.68
N ASP A 166 -2.67 -16.52 -1.03
CA ASP A 166 -2.92 -17.66 -1.92
C ASP A 166 -3.11 -18.99 -1.18
N GLN A 167 -3.35 -18.95 0.13
CA GLN A 167 -3.52 -20.12 0.99
C GLN A 167 -4.58 -21.13 0.50
N ASP A 168 -5.59 -20.68 -0.25
CA ASP A 168 -6.65 -21.51 -0.84
C ASP A 168 -6.38 -21.84 -2.32
N GLY A 169 -5.14 -21.69 -2.81
CA GLY A 169 -4.71 -22.06 -4.16
C GLY A 169 -4.83 -20.95 -5.20
N GLN A 170 -5.48 -19.83 -4.86
CA GLN A 170 -5.47 -18.59 -5.67
C GLN A 170 -5.41 -17.37 -4.75
N MET A 171 -4.95 -16.25 -5.30
CA MET A 171 -4.84 -15.01 -4.56
C MET A 171 -6.22 -14.45 -4.22
N GLU A 172 -6.53 -14.33 -2.94
CA GLU A 172 -7.80 -13.82 -2.41
C GLU A 172 -7.56 -12.76 -1.32
N ILE A 173 -8.59 -11.97 -1.02
CA ILE A 173 -8.58 -11.00 0.07
C ILE A 173 -9.10 -11.65 1.34
N TYR A 174 -8.31 -11.51 2.39
CA TYR A 174 -8.65 -11.88 3.76
C TYR A 174 -8.62 -10.66 4.67
N VAL A 175 -9.37 -10.74 5.74
CA VAL A 175 -9.34 -9.79 6.86
C VAL A 175 -9.04 -10.57 8.13
N THR A 176 -8.18 -10.05 8.98
CA THR A 176 -7.90 -10.61 10.30
C THR A 176 -8.00 -9.55 11.39
N THR A 177 -8.18 -9.97 12.64
CA THR A 177 -8.11 -9.07 13.79
C THR A 177 -6.67 -8.59 14.03
N PHE A 178 -6.51 -7.37 14.58
CA PHE A 178 -5.22 -6.77 14.91
C PHE A 178 -5.24 -6.26 16.37
N PRO A 179 -4.15 -6.36 17.13
CA PRO A 179 -2.80 -6.82 16.76
C PRO A 179 -2.58 -8.35 16.81
N ARG A 180 -3.62 -9.12 17.07
CA ARG A 180 -3.55 -10.59 17.09
C ARG A 180 -4.51 -11.17 16.08
N SER A 181 -4.03 -12.11 15.26
CA SER A 181 -4.82 -12.82 14.25
C SER A 181 -5.68 -13.92 14.89
N GLU A 182 -6.64 -13.51 15.76
CA GLU A 182 -7.52 -14.46 16.48
C GLU A 182 -8.71 -14.92 15.62
N SER A 183 -9.12 -14.10 14.66
CA SER A 183 -10.22 -14.41 13.73
C SER A 183 -9.88 -13.98 12.33
N ARG A 184 -10.39 -14.72 11.33
CA ARG A 184 -10.11 -14.46 9.92
C ARG A 184 -11.36 -14.63 9.08
N TRP A 185 -11.51 -13.77 8.08
CA TRP A 185 -12.62 -13.78 7.13
C TRP A 185 -12.08 -13.69 5.70
N LYS A 186 -12.55 -14.59 4.83
CA LYS A 186 -12.34 -14.48 3.39
C LYS A 186 -13.37 -13.52 2.82
N VAL A 187 -12.91 -12.51 2.07
CA VAL A 187 -13.75 -11.44 1.53
C VAL A 187 -14.00 -11.62 0.04
N SER A 188 -13.01 -12.05 -0.72
CA SER A 188 -13.15 -12.34 -2.15
C SER A 188 -13.28 -13.83 -2.42
N THR A 189 -13.87 -14.21 -3.57
CA THR A 189 -14.09 -15.61 -3.95
C THR A 189 -13.69 -15.92 -5.39
N ASN A 190 -13.44 -14.92 -6.21
CA ASN A 190 -13.06 -15.06 -7.62
C ASN A 190 -11.69 -14.43 -7.91
N GLY A 191 -10.82 -14.44 -6.92
CA GLY A 191 -9.57 -13.72 -6.90
C GLY A 191 -9.69 -12.35 -6.25
N GLY A 192 -8.58 -11.87 -5.67
CA GLY A 192 -8.55 -10.55 -5.05
C GLY A 192 -7.12 -10.11 -4.77
N THR A 193 -6.82 -8.84 -5.10
CA THR A 193 -5.49 -8.25 -4.88
C THR A 193 -5.61 -6.78 -4.48
N TRP A 194 -4.58 -6.24 -3.85
CA TRP A 194 -4.43 -4.81 -3.58
C TRP A 194 -5.54 -4.22 -2.69
N PRO A 195 -5.77 -4.74 -1.48
CA PRO A 195 -6.81 -4.23 -0.59
C PRO A 195 -6.54 -2.79 -0.17
N LYS A 196 -7.60 -1.98 -0.09
CA LYS A 196 -7.59 -0.60 0.43
C LYS A 196 -8.85 -0.34 1.24
N TRP A 197 -8.70 0.28 2.40
CA TRP A 197 -9.83 0.65 3.25
C TRP A 197 -10.33 2.07 2.98
N SER A 198 -11.66 2.23 3.04
CA SER A 198 -12.31 3.48 3.41
C SER A 198 -12.98 3.33 4.77
N ASP A 199 -13.76 4.34 5.19
CA ASP A 199 -14.45 4.31 6.48
C ASP A 199 -15.51 3.20 6.57
N ASP A 200 -16.19 2.90 5.44
CA ASP A 200 -17.31 1.95 5.38
C ASP A 200 -17.13 0.82 4.36
N LYS A 201 -16.00 0.77 3.64
CA LYS A 201 -15.75 -0.24 2.59
C LYS A 201 -14.31 -0.70 2.55
N LEU A 202 -14.16 -1.94 2.12
CA LEU A 202 -12.91 -2.52 1.65
C LEU A 202 -12.95 -2.61 0.12
N PHE A 203 -11.95 -2.03 -0.55
CA PHE A 203 -11.78 -2.10 -2.00
C PHE A 203 -10.67 -3.07 -2.36
N TYR A 204 -10.80 -3.75 -3.49
CA TYR A 204 -9.76 -4.64 -4.03
C TYR A 204 -9.97 -4.85 -5.54
N TRP A 205 -8.92 -5.28 -6.23
CA TRP A 205 -9.00 -5.66 -7.63
C TRP A 205 -9.33 -7.15 -7.77
N GLU A 206 -10.37 -7.45 -8.56
CA GLU A 206 -10.73 -8.77 -9.08
C GLU A 206 -10.54 -8.72 -10.60
N GLY A 207 -9.45 -9.31 -11.10
CA GLY A 207 -9.07 -9.17 -12.51
C GLY A 207 -8.97 -7.71 -12.94
N ASN A 208 -9.81 -7.29 -13.89
CA ASN A 208 -9.88 -5.90 -14.39
C ASN A 208 -10.97 -5.05 -13.68
N SER A 209 -11.53 -5.50 -12.59
CA SER A 209 -12.61 -4.80 -11.89
C SER A 209 -12.17 -4.36 -10.50
N LEU A 210 -12.38 -3.09 -10.16
CA LEU A 210 -12.33 -2.64 -8.78
C LEU A 210 -13.64 -3.04 -8.10
N MET A 211 -13.51 -3.83 -7.06
CA MET A 211 -14.61 -4.28 -6.21
C MET A 211 -14.67 -3.46 -4.93
N GLY A 212 -15.86 -3.29 -4.39
CA GLY A 212 -16.08 -2.66 -3.09
C GLY A 212 -17.00 -3.51 -2.24
N VAL A 213 -16.62 -3.73 -0.99
CA VAL A 213 -17.36 -4.52 -0.01
C VAL A 213 -17.68 -3.63 1.18
N ARG A 214 -18.97 -3.43 1.47
CA ARG A 214 -19.38 -2.82 2.74
C ARG A 214 -19.18 -3.82 3.86
N PHE A 215 -18.97 -3.34 5.06
CA PHE A 215 -18.81 -4.20 6.23
C PHE A 215 -19.43 -3.58 7.47
N ALA A 216 -19.86 -4.43 8.37
CA ALA A 216 -20.21 -4.06 9.74
C ALA A 216 -19.15 -4.60 10.71
N THR A 217 -19.00 -3.95 11.86
CA THR A 217 -17.99 -4.31 12.87
C THR A 217 -18.60 -4.51 14.27
N ASP A 218 -19.92 -4.48 14.37
CA ASP A 218 -20.65 -4.74 15.60
C ASP A 218 -20.69 -6.26 15.86
N GLY A 219 -19.86 -6.70 16.80
CA GLY A 219 -19.74 -8.14 17.11
C GLY A 219 -18.70 -8.91 16.28
N GLY A 220 -17.84 -8.23 15.53
CA GLY A 220 -16.81 -8.78 14.67
C GLY A 220 -16.88 -8.23 13.26
N PHE A 221 -15.99 -8.68 12.38
CA PHE A 221 -16.01 -8.26 10.97
C PHE A 221 -17.08 -9.05 10.19
N SER A 222 -18.00 -8.34 9.55
CA SER A 222 -19.08 -8.92 8.75
C SER A 222 -19.14 -8.23 7.39
N PRO A 223 -18.55 -8.82 6.33
CA PRO A 223 -18.58 -8.24 4.98
C PRO A 223 -19.92 -8.53 4.29
N ASP A 224 -20.40 -7.57 3.51
CA ASP A 224 -21.46 -7.75 2.54
C ASP A 224 -20.95 -8.45 1.27
N GLU A 225 -21.83 -8.75 0.33
CA GLU A 225 -21.45 -9.23 -1.00
C GLU A 225 -20.65 -8.17 -1.77
N PRO A 226 -19.54 -8.55 -2.42
CA PRO A 226 -18.73 -7.65 -3.24
C PRO A 226 -19.52 -7.05 -4.41
N GLN A 227 -19.37 -5.75 -4.63
CA GLN A 227 -19.99 -5.03 -5.75
C GLN A 227 -18.91 -4.40 -6.62
N ARG A 228 -19.05 -4.54 -7.94
CA ARG A 228 -18.15 -3.86 -8.88
C ARG A 228 -18.39 -2.36 -8.88
N ILE A 229 -17.33 -1.59 -8.66
CA ILE A 229 -17.33 -0.13 -8.66
C ILE A 229 -17.09 0.41 -10.08
N PHE A 230 -15.98 0.00 -10.72
CA PHE A 230 -15.64 0.30 -12.11
C PHE A 230 -14.60 -0.69 -12.66
N THR A 231 -14.38 -0.66 -13.97
CA THR A 231 -13.27 -1.41 -14.60
C THR A 231 -12.07 -0.51 -14.85
N GLY A 232 -10.87 -1.11 -14.98
CA GLY A 232 -9.65 -0.36 -15.30
C GLY A 232 -9.76 0.45 -16.59
N GLU A 233 -10.47 -0.06 -17.61
CA GLU A 233 -10.74 0.69 -18.85
C GLU A 233 -11.58 1.92 -18.60
N GLN A 234 -12.61 1.84 -17.74
CA GLN A 234 -13.43 3.01 -17.34
C GLN A 234 -12.60 4.04 -16.59
N ALA A 235 -11.56 3.61 -15.87
CA ALA A 235 -10.61 4.49 -15.19
C ALA A 235 -9.48 5.00 -16.11
N GLY A 236 -9.43 4.58 -17.39
CA GLY A 236 -8.37 4.93 -18.32
C GLY A 236 -7.04 4.22 -18.03
N MET A 237 -7.07 3.12 -17.29
CA MET A 237 -5.90 2.27 -17.04
C MET A 237 -5.73 1.32 -18.23
N GLY A 238 -4.54 1.28 -18.84
CA GLY A 238 -4.27 0.36 -19.94
C GLY A 238 -4.29 -1.10 -19.48
N ALA A 239 -4.69 -2.03 -20.38
CA ALA A 239 -4.79 -3.46 -20.09
C ALA A 239 -3.48 -4.10 -19.56
N SER A 240 -2.32 -3.56 -19.92
CA SER A 240 -1.01 -4.03 -19.45
C SER A 240 -0.71 -3.66 -17.99
N ASN A 241 -1.43 -2.73 -17.39
CA ASN A 241 -1.15 -2.23 -16.05
C ASN A 241 -1.71 -3.15 -14.95
N MET A 242 -2.69 -3.98 -15.27
CA MET A 242 -3.43 -4.75 -14.26
C MET A 242 -2.91 -6.16 -14.01
N MET A 243 -2.15 -6.72 -14.94
CA MET A 243 -1.65 -8.11 -14.82
C MET A 243 -0.15 -8.21 -14.51
N ALA A 244 0.62 -7.15 -14.71
CA ALA A 244 2.09 -7.23 -14.75
C ALA A 244 2.82 -6.52 -13.61
N SER A 245 2.17 -5.68 -12.81
CA SER A 245 2.88 -4.93 -11.80
C SER A 245 2.54 -5.39 -10.38
N TYR A 246 3.58 -5.68 -9.63
CA TYR A 246 3.54 -5.87 -8.17
C TYR A 246 3.29 -4.54 -7.42
N ASN A 247 2.84 -3.49 -8.10
CA ASN A 247 2.63 -2.17 -7.51
C ASN A 247 1.18 -1.75 -7.65
N PRO A 248 0.51 -1.32 -6.58
CA PRO A 248 -0.81 -0.75 -6.68
C PRO A 248 -0.74 0.54 -7.49
N GLU A 249 -1.44 0.58 -8.61
CA GLU A 249 -1.52 1.79 -9.43
C GLU A 249 -2.75 2.63 -9.05
N TYR A 250 -3.26 2.44 -7.83
CA TYR A 250 -4.40 3.21 -7.32
C TYR A 250 -4.31 3.45 -5.81
N ASP A 251 -5.04 4.45 -5.37
CA ASP A 251 -5.39 4.66 -3.96
C ASP A 251 -6.79 5.24 -3.83
N VAL A 252 -7.36 5.21 -2.62
CA VAL A 252 -8.69 5.69 -2.30
C VAL A 252 -8.64 6.57 -1.06
N ASN A 253 -9.44 7.64 -1.06
CA ASN A 253 -9.55 8.51 0.11
C ASN A 253 -10.40 7.89 1.24
N ALA A 254 -10.41 8.55 2.39
CA ALA A 254 -11.04 8.05 3.61
C ALA A 254 -12.51 7.69 3.45
N ASP A 255 -13.30 8.55 2.81
CA ASP A 255 -14.75 8.36 2.64
C ASP A 255 -15.12 7.41 1.47
N GLY A 256 -14.12 6.89 0.73
CA GLY A 256 -14.34 5.96 -0.38
C GLY A 256 -14.99 6.58 -1.63
N THR A 257 -14.96 7.91 -1.75
CA THR A 257 -15.62 8.63 -2.86
C THR A 257 -14.67 9.08 -3.97
N ARG A 258 -13.36 9.15 -3.68
CA ARG A 258 -12.33 9.60 -4.62
C ARG A 258 -11.26 8.53 -4.79
N PHE A 259 -10.94 8.26 -6.03
CA PHE A 259 -9.88 7.33 -6.41
C PHE A 259 -8.81 8.08 -7.19
N ILE A 260 -7.54 7.78 -6.93
CA ILE A 260 -6.44 8.13 -7.80
C ILE A 260 -5.97 6.87 -8.51
N VAL A 261 -5.69 7.00 -9.81
CA VAL A 261 -5.14 5.93 -10.63
C VAL A 261 -3.97 6.46 -11.45
N VAL A 262 -2.98 5.63 -11.68
CA VAL A 262 -1.89 5.96 -12.60
C VAL A 262 -2.31 5.63 -14.02
N GLN A 263 -2.30 6.64 -14.89
CA GLN A 263 -2.58 6.47 -16.32
C GLN A 263 -1.29 6.56 -17.13
N ARG A 264 -1.09 5.62 -18.03
CA ARG A 264 -0.01 5.71 -19.03
C ARG A 264 -0.52 6.50 -20.22
N LEU A 265 0.11 7.63 -20.49
CA LEU A 265 -0.16 8.36 -21.72
C LEU A 265 0.56 7.65 -22.87
N GLU A 266 -0.20 7.22 -23.87
CA GLU A 266 0.37 6.75 -25.12
C GLU A 266 1.22 7.88 -25.76
N ARG A 267 2.38 7.49 -26.31
CA ARG A 267 3.31 8.43 -26.95
C ARG A 267 2.88 8.73 -28.36
#